data_b4bf79a31fe4c24362a2cd426c0d75cf
#
_entry.id   b4bf79a31fe4c24362a2cd426c0d75cf
#
_cell.length_a   1.000
_cell.length_b   1.000
_cell.length_c   1.000
_cell.angle_alpha   90.00
_cell.angle_beta   90.00
_cell.angle_gamma   90.00
#
_symmetry.space_group_name_H-M   'P 1'
#
loop_
_entity.id
_entity.type
_entity.pdbx_description
1 polymer ?
#
loop_
_entity_poly.entity_id
_entity_poly.type
_entity_poly.pdbx_seq_one_letter_code
_entity_poly.pdbx_strand_id
1 'polypeptide(L)'
;MKKILPTLSLVLFLVNISFAQKSRKQDDSPPLIDPISKCQLRYYYFPNLEAYFDTQKNIYYFKEDSTWTTAEEIPDGYRGYSLYNKIYVFINDYDDDSITQFIDIHKKKYPYTKKGNVHMMGSIAK
;
A
#
# COMPACT_ATOMS: atom_id res chain seq x y z
N MET A 1 68.49 2.88 -14.91
CA MET A 1 67.18 2.60 -15.50
C MET A 1 66.13 2.77 -14.50
N LYS A 2 65.42 3.75 -14.68
CA LYS A 2 64.31 3.98 -13.78
C LYS A 2 63.03 3.45 -14.36
N LYS A 3 62.53 2.49 -13.75
CA LYS A 3 61.19 2.07 -14.02
C LYS A 3 60.29 2.89 -13.18
N ILE A 4 59.80 3.90 -13.78
CA ILE A 4 58.68 4.58 -13.19
C ILE A 4 57.51 3.67 -13.40
N LEU A 5 57.23 2.96 -12.39
CA LEU A 5 55.93 2.39 -12.32
C LEU A 5 54.95 3.54 -12.42
N PRO A 6 54.14 3.58 -13.46
CA PRO A 6 52.99 4.41 -13.32
C PRO A 6 52.34 3.92 -12.06
N THR A 7 52.42 4.73 -11.05
CA THR A 7 51.49 4.58 -10.01
C THR A 7 50.17 4.45 -10.74
N LEU A 8 49.79 3.25 -10.83
CA LEU A 8 48.44 3.00 -11.13
C LEU A 8 47.68 3.71 -10.02
N SER A 9 47.43 4.94 -10.27
CA SER A 9 46.39 5.62 -9.57
C SER A 9 45.16 4.79 -9.86
N LEU A 10 45.03 3.80 -9.05
CA LEU A 10 43.76 3.19 -8.88
C LEU A 10 42.89 4.30 -8.34
N VAL A 11 42.38 5.08 -9.25
CA VAL A 11 41.25 5.91 -8.97
C VAL A 11 40.17 4.94 -8.65
N LEU A 12 40.17 4.60 -7.40
CA LEU A 12 39.02 3.98 -6.82
C LEU A 12 37.91 4.98 -7.01
N PHE A 13 37.25 4.88 -8.14
CA PHE A 13 35.94 5.48 -8.27
C PHE A 13 35.07 4.74 -7.28
N LEU A 14 35.12 5.20 -6.07
CA LEU A 14 34.04 5.04 -5.16
C LEU A 14 32.86 5.74 -5.82
N VAL A 15 32.25 5.03 -6.70
CA VAL A 15 30.92 5.41 -7.13
C VAL A 15 30.10 5.31 -5.87
N ASN A 16 30.04 6.40 -5.16
CA ASN A 16 29.02 6.60 -4.17
C ASN A 16 27.71 6.61 -4.94
N ILE A 17 27.23 5.43 -5.21
CA ILE A 17 25.86 5.31 -5.59
C ILE A 17 25.09 5.64 -4.32
N SER A 18 24.93 6.92 -4.13
CA SER A 18 23.94 7.39 -3.19
C SER A 18 22.62 6.98 -3.76
N PHE A 19 22.22 5.76 -3.44
CA PHE A 19 20.82 5.48 -3.50
C PHE A 19 20.18 6.49 -2.57
N ALA A 20 19.67 7.54 -3.15
CA ALA A 20 18.74 8.37 -2.44
C ALA A 20 17.55 7.49 -2.14
N GLN A 21 17.69 6.72 -1.08
CA GLN A 21 16.55 6.14 -0.44
C GLN A 21 15.67 7.32 -0.09
N LYS A 22 14.64 7.48 -0.88
CA LYS A 22 13.56 8.35 -0.53
C LYS A 22 13.02 7.77 0.78
N SER A 23 13.61 8.22 1.88
CA SER A 23 13.14 7.84 3.19
C SER A 23 11.73 8.41 3.27
N ARG A 24 10.77 7.54 3.05
CA ARG A 24 9.41 7.85 3.42
C ARG A 24 9.47 8.21 4.88
N LYS A 25 9.08 9.42 5.20
CA LYS A 25 8.90 9.80 6.59
C LYS A 25 7.98 8.74 7.17
N GLN A 26 8.55 7.87 7.96
CA GLN A 26 7.76 7.01 8.80
C GLN A 26 6.96 7.95 9.67
N ASP A 27 5.66 7.90 9.49
CA ASP A 27 4.77 8.69 10.33
C ASP A 27 4.84 8.04 11.71
N ASP A 28 5.57 8.67 12.61
CA ASP A 28 5.72 8.21 14.00
C ASP A 28 4.46 8.45 14.81
N SER A 29 3.36 8.83 14.18
CA SER A 29 2.09 8.97 14.86
C SER A 29 1.64 7.63 15.43
N PRO A 30 1.08 7.62 16.65
CA PRO A 30 0.56 6.38 17.22
C PRO A 30 -0.53 5.81 16.30
N PRO A 31 -0.60 4.48 16.17
CA PRO A 31 -1.60 3.85 15.32
C PRO A 31 -3.01 4.19 15.77
N LEU A 32 -3.87 4.45 14.81
CA LEU A 32 -5.30 4.65 15.09
C LEU A 32 -5.93 3.32 15.48
N ILE A 33 -6.64 3.31 16.58
CA ILE A 33 -7.30 2.12 17.10
C ILE A 33 -8.81 2.39 17.14
N ASP A 34 -9.58 1.46 16.60
CA ASP A 34 -11.03 1.54 16.69
C ASP A 34 -11.47 1.34 18.15
N PRO A 35 -12.23 2.27 18.73
CA PRO A 35 -12.59 2.19 20.15
C PRO A 35 -13.53 1.05 20.47
N ILE A 36 -14.25 0.50 19.51
CA ILE A 36 -15.22 -0.57 19.71
C ILE A 36 -14.56 -1.94 19.55
N SER A 37 -13.93 -2.19 18.40
CA SER A 37 -13.30 -3.48 18.12
C SER A 37 -11.93 -3.66 18.73
N LYS A 38 -11.28 -2.56 19.11
CA LYS A 38 -9.89 -2.51 19.59
C LYS A 38 -8.87 -2.91 18.52
N CYS A 39 -9.30 -3.11 17.28
CA CYS A 39 -8.41 -3.36 16.14
C CYS A 39 -7.72 -2.08 15.71
N GLN A 40 -6.47 -2.21 15.26
CA GLN A 40 -5.76 -1.11 14.63
C GLN A 40 -6.40 -0.82 13.28
N LEU A 41 -6.66 0.45 12.97
CA LEU A 41 -7.13 0.89 11.67
C LEU A 41 -5.92 0.97 10.73
N ARG A 42 -5.53 -0.17 10.20
CA ARG A 42 -4.34 -0.33 9.37
C ARG A 42 -4.65 -0.31 7.89
N TYR A 43 -5.78 -0.89 7.49
CA TYR A 43 -6.11 -1.15 6.11
C TYR A 43 -7.27 -0.32 5.61
N TYR A 44 -7.14 0.16 4.36
CA TYR A 44 -8.29 0.56 3.56
C TYR A 44 -8.73 -0.62 2.70
N TYR A 45 -10.02 -0.79 2.55
CA TYR A 45 -10.60 -1.73 1.58
C TYR A 45 -11.30 -0.94 0.48
N PHE A 46 -11.07 -1.34 -0.77
CA PHE A 46 -11.68 -0.75 -1.95
C PHE A 46 -12.70 -1.73 -2.53
N PRO A 47 -14.00 -1.59 -2.22
CA PRO A 47 -15.01 -2.57 -2.64
C PRO A 47 -15.10 -2.76 -4.15
N ASN A 48 -14.92 -1.70 -4.91
CA ASN A 48 -15.04 -1.74 -6.36
C ASN A 48 -13.82 -2.37 -7.04
N LEU A 49 -12.71 -2.41 -6.34
CA LEU A 49 -11.45 -3.00 -6.82
C LEU A 49 -11.18 -4.36 -6.20
N GLU A 50 -11.88 -4.71 -5.13
CA GLU A 50 -11.58 -5.88 -4.30
C GLU A 50 -10.10 -5.91 -3.91
N ALA A 51 -9.60 -4.76 -3.46
CA ALA A 51 -8.21 -4.53 -3.13
C ALA A 51 -8.08 -3.88 -1.76
N TYR A 52 -6.89 -3.99 -1.18
CA TYR A 52 -6.55 -3.36 0.10
C TYR A 52 -5.37 -2.42 -0.06
N PHE A 53 -5.30 -1.42 0.80
CA PHE A 53 -4.12 -0.59 1.00
C PHE A 53 -3.67 -0.72 2.45
N ASP A 54 -2.40 -1.08 2.63
CA ASP A 54 -1.77 -1.20 3.94
C ASP A 54 -1.09 0.12 4.29
N THR A 55 -1.60 0.82 5.28
CA THR A 55 -1.06 2.13 5.69
C THR A 55 0.30 2.02 6.37
N GLN A 56 0.62 0.88 6.97
CA GLN A 56 1.93 0.66 7.59
C GLN A 56 3.02 0.44 6.57
N LYS A 57 2.74 -0.35 5.54
CA LYS A 57 3.71 -0.70 4.50
C LYS A 57 3.63 0.20 3.27
N ASN A 58 2.56 1.00 3.16
CA ASN A 58 2.29 1.85 2.01
C ASN A 58 2.26 1.07 0.69
N ILE A 59 1.62 -0.09 0.71
CA ILE A 59 1.44 -0.94 -0.46
C ILE A 59 -0.01 -1.33 -0.64
N TYR A 60 -0.36 -1.62 -1.90
CA TYR A 60 -1.65 -2.19 -2.25
C TYR A 60 -1.55 -3.70 -2.38
N TYR A 61 -2.62 -4.39 -2.00
CA TYR A 61 -2.83 -5.82 -2.27
C TYR A 61 -3.97 -5.93 -3.25
N PHE A 62 -3.72 -6.56 -4.40
CA PHE A 62 -4.72 -6.76 -5.44
C PHE A 62 -4.46 -8.07 -6.17
N LYS A 63 -5.45 -8.54 -6.94
CA LYS A 63 -5.31 -9.80 -7.68
C LYS A 63 -4.93 -9.55 -9.13
N GLU A 64 -3.91 -10.25 -9.59
CA GLU A 64 -3.59 -10.44 -11.00
C GLU A 64 -3.75 -11.92 -11.33
N ASP A 65 -4.56 -12.24 -12.33
CA ASP A 65 -4.80 -13.63 -12.76
C ASP A 65 -5.14 -14.57 -11.59
N SER A 66 -6.02 -14.12 -10.72
CA SER A 66 -6.46 -14.83 -9.51
C SER A 66 -5.40 -15.03 -8.43
N THR A 67 -4.23 -14.41 -8.59
CA THR A 67 -3.14 -14.45 -7.61
C THR A 67 -3.00 -13.08 -6.94
N TRP A 68 -2.88 -13.08 -5.62
CA TRP A 68 -2.59 -11.85 -4.88
C TRP A 68 -1.19 -11.33 -5.19
N THR A 69 -1.12 -10.05 -5.50
CA THR A 69 0.15 -9.36 -5.71
C THR A 69 0.17 -8.04 -4.95
N THR A 70 1.34 -7.47 -4.80
CA THR A 70 1.54 -6.21 -4.09
C THR A 70 2.26 -5.20 -4.98
N ALA A 71 1.92 -3.93 -4.83
CA ALA A 71 2.61 -2.84 -5.51
C ALA A 71 2.41 -1.54 -4.75
N GLU A 72 3.26 -0.57 -5.01
CA GLU A 72 3.12 0.76 -4.41
C GLU A 72 1.93 1.53 -5.01
N GLU A 73 1.52 1.16 -6.21
CA GLU A 73 0.39 1.76 -6.92
C GLU A 73 -0.41 0.67 -7.62
N ILE A 74 -1.70 0.90 -7.76
CA ILE A 74 -2.56 0.02 -8.55
C ILE A 74 -2.34 0.34 -10.02
N PRO A 75 -2.13 -0.69 -10.88
CA PRO A 75 -1.92 -0.46 -12.31
C PRO A 75 -3.06 0.31 -12.96
N ASP A 76 -2.73 1.17 -13.92
CA ASP A 76 -3.72 1.90 -14.69
C ASP A 76 -4.69 0.92 -15.38
N GLY A 77 -5.96 1.24 -15.30
CA GLY A 77 -7.01 0.41 -15.90
C GLY A 77 -7.39 -0.84 -15.13
N TYR A 78 -6.77 -1.10 -13.99
CA TYR A 78 -7.14 -2.26 -13.16
C TYR A 78 -8.62 -2.21 -12.80
N ARG A 79 -9.40 -3.20 -13.28
CA ARG A 79 -10.85 -3.31 -13.05
C ARG A 79 -11.60 -1.99 -13.31
N GLY A 80 -11.17 -1.24 -14.33
CA GLY A 80 -11.75 0.08 -14.61
C GLY A 80 -11.35 1.15 -13.61
N TYR A 81 -10.24 0.94 -12.88
CA TYR A 81 -9.75 1.89 -11.90
C TYR A 81 -9.56 3.28 -12.51
N SER A 82 -10.18 4.26 -11.89
CA SER A 82 -9.95 5.67 -12.14
C SER A 82 -10.01 6.40 -10.82
N LEU A 83 -9.53 7.63 -10.81
CA LEU A 83 -9.59 8.47 -9.59
C LEU A 83 -11.01 8.61 -9.04
N TYR A 84 -12.01 8.44 -9.89
CA TYR A 84 -13.42 8.57 -9.51
C TYR A 84 -14.01 7.30 -8.90
N ASN A 85 -13.35 6.16 -9.06
CA ASN A 85 -13.82 4.88 -8.53
C ASN A 85 -13.10 4.46 -7.24
N LYS A 86 -12.33 5.37 -6.66
CA LYS A 86 -11.53 5.12 -5.47
C LYS A 86 -12.35 5.22 -4.18
N ILE A 87 -13.44 4.49 -4.13
CA ILE A 87 -14.26 4.38 -2.94
C ILE A 87 -13.59 3.41 -1.99
N TYR A 88 -13.43 3.79 -0.73
CA TYR A 88 -12.75 2.96 0.26
C TYR A 88 -13.44 3.05 1.62
N VAL A 89 -13.21 2.03 2.43
CA VAL A 89 -13.58 2.01 3.85
C VAL A 89 -12.37 1.59 4.68
N PHE A 90 -12.29 2.07 5.91
CA PHE A 90 -11.33 1.55 6.87
C PHE A 90 -11.81 0.21 7.39
N ILE A 91 -10.91 -0.76 7.42
CA ILE A 91 -11.19 -2.06 8.02
C ILE A 91 -11.00 -1.95 9.54
N ASN A 92 -12.01 -2.30 10.29
CA ASN A 92 -12.01 -2.23 11.74
C ASN A 92 -12.15 -3.59 12.44
N ASP A 93 -12.19 -4.67 11.68
CA ASP A 93 -12.41 -6.02 12.19
C ASP A 93 -11.14 -6.87 12.22
N TYR A 94 -10.16 -6.57 11.38
CA TYR A 94 -8.89 -7.29 11.32
C TYR A 94 -7.72 -6.34 11.09
N ASP A 95 -6.63 -6.59 11.80
CA ASP A 95 -5.37 -5.86 11.64
C ASP A 95 -4.18 -6.80 11.39
N ASP A 96 -4.46 -8.04 11.03
CA ASP A 96 -3.45 -9.07 10.76
C ASP A 96 -2.60 -8.73 9.54
N ASP A 97 -1.37 -9.19 9.51
CA ASP A 97 -0.47 -8.99 8.38
C ASP A 97 -0.98 -9.60 7.07
N SER A 98 -1.80 -10.63 7.15
CA SER A 98 -2.35 -11.35 6.00
C SER A 98 -3.82 -10.96 5.75
N ILE A 99 -4.08 -9.68 5.53
CA ILE A 99 -5.45 -9.17 5.37
C ILE A 99 -6.20 -9.84 4.21
N THR A 100 -5.50 -10.28 3.19
CA THR A 100 -6.11 -10.89 2.00
C THR A 100 -6.89 -12.17 2.28
N GLN A 101 -6.58 -12.85 3.37
CA GLN A 101 -7.32 -14.06 3.79
C GLN A 101 -8.78 -13.76 4.16
N PHE A 102 -9.09 -12.52 4.47
CA PHE A 102 -10.43 -12.09 4.89
C PHE A 102 -11.25 -11.47 3.76
N ILE A 103 -10.80 -11.63 2.52
CA ILE A 103 -11.46 -10.97 1.36
C ILE A 103 -12.94 -11.35 1.23
N ASP A 104 -13.30 -12.60 1.46
CA ASP A 104 -14.68 -13.05 1.32
C ASP A 104 -15.59 -12.39 2.36
N ILE A 105 -15.08 -12.15 3.55
CA ILE A 105 -15.81 -11.45 4.60
C ILE A 105 -16.05 -9.99 4.19
N HIS A 106 -15.01 -9.33 3.69
CA HIS A 106 -15.09 -7.92 3.32
C HIS A 106 -15.94 -7.71 2.06
N LYS A 107 -15.90 -8.63 1.11
CA LYS A 107 -16.77 -8.57 -0.07
C LYS A 107 -18.25 -8.61 0.29
N LYS A 108 -18.62 -9.39 1.29
CA LYS A 108 -19.99 -9.46 1.78
C LYS A 108 -20.38 -8.24 2.60
N LYS A 109 -19.47 -7.77 3.44
CA LYS A 109 -19.71 -6.64 4.33
C LYS A 109 -19.74 -5.31 3.57
N TYR A 110 -18.92 -5.17 2.55
CA TYR A 110 -18.76 -3.98 1.73
C TYR A 110 -18.91 -4.34 0.25
N PRO A 111 -20.14 -4.49 -0.25
CA PRO A 111 -20.35 -4.85 -1.65
C PRO A 111 -20.00 -3.70 -2.59
N TYR A 112 -19.92 -4.00 -3.89
CA TYR A 112 -19.73 -3.00 -4.92
C TYR A 112 -20.67 -1.81 -4.71
N THR A 113 -20.12 -0.62 -4.73
CA THR A 113 -20.86 0.61 -4.42
C THR A 113 -20.87 1.54 -5.63
N LYS A 114 -22.07 1.90 -6.07
CA LYS A 114 -22.25 2.94 -7.09
C LYS A 114 -21.91 4.30 -6.51
N LYS A 115 -21.45 5.21 -7.37
CA LYS A 115 -21.02 6.56 -7.00
C LYS A 115 -22.03 7.32 -6.11
N GLY A 116 -23.34 7.07 -6.26
CA GLY A 116 -24.39 7.71 -5.47
C GLY A 116 -24.43 7.36 -3.98
N ASN A 117 -23.74 6.28 -3.58
CA ASN A 117 -23.76 5.78 -2.20
C ASN A 117 -22.46 6.05 -1.44
N VAL A 118 -21.60 6.90 -1.97
CA VAL A 118 -20.27 7.16 -1.41
C VAL A 118 -20.33 7.66 0.03
N HIS A 119 -21.31 8.50 0.36
CA HIS A 119 -21.39 9.10 1.68
C HIS A 119 -21.70 8.11 2.80
N MET A 120 -22.32 6.98 2.50
CA MET A 120 -22.56 5.93 3.49
C MET A 120 -21.25 5.26 3.93
N MET A 121 -20.30 5.13 3.01
CA MET A 121 -18.98 4.59 3.32
C MET A 121 -18.07 5.64 3.96
N GLY A 122 -18.18 6.89 3.52
CA GLY A 122 -17.42 7.98 4.08
C GLY A 122 -17.74 8.27 5.56
N SER A 123 -18.94 7.97 6.01
CA SER A 123 -19.30 8.13 7.42
C SER A 123 -18.67 7.08 8.33
N ILE A 124 -18.25 5.95 7.78
CA ILE A 124 -17.57 4.91 8.54
C ILE A 124 -16.09 5.26 8.73
N ALA A 125 -15.54 6.05 7.83
CA ALA A 125 -14.13 6.43 7.81
C ALA A 125 -13.80 7.64 8.70
N LYS A 126 -14.74 8.18 9.41
CA LYS A 126 -14.52 9.33 10.31
C LYS A 126 -14.17 8.86 11.73
#